data_ecb573cdd68405651b3c605165a35e57
#
_entry.id   ecb573cdd68405651b3c605165a35e57
#
_cell.length_a   1.000
_cell.length_b   1.000
_cell.length_c   1.000
_cell.angle_alpha   90.00
_cell.angle_beta   90.00
_cell.angle_gamma   90.00
#
_symmetry.space_group_name_H-M   'P 1'
#
loop_
_entity.id
_entity.type
_entity.pdbx_description
1 polymer ?
#
loop_
_entity_poly.entity_id
_entity_poly.type
_entity_poly.pdbx_seq_one_letter_code
_entity_poly.pdbx_strand_id
1 'polypeptide(L)' 'MKVKVELYTAGTVHHEIVIATDYESAKRTAKARNPEARIISCTA' A
#
# COMPACT_ATOMS: atom_id res chain seq x y z
N MET A 1 12.68 -4.60 2.94
CA MET A 1 11.71 -5.36 3.75
C MET A 1 10.43 -5.60 2.96
N LYS A 2 9.69 -6.62 3.32
CA LYS A 2 8.42 -6.92 2.67
C LYS A 2 7.30 -6.27 3.49
N VAL A 3 6.49 -5.43 2.83
CA VAL A 3 5.46 -4.65 3.50
C VAL A 3 4.11 -4.97 2.86
N LYS A 4 3.12 -5.29 3.69
CA LYS A 4 1.74 -5.43 3.23
C LYS A 4 1.05 -4.10 3.40
N VAL A 5 0.65 -3.50 2.28
CA VAL A 5 -0.05 -2.22 2.27
C VAL A 5 -1.52 -2.47 1.99
N GLU A 6 -2.37 -2.03 2.90
CA GLU A 6 -3.81 -2.21 2.76
C GLU A 6 -4.40 -0.95 2.16
N LEU A 7 -5.24 -1.13 1.12
CA LEU A 7 -5.78 -0.02 0.35
C LEU A 7 -7.30 -0.14 0.23
N TYR A 8 -7.93 1.01 0.04
CA TYR A 8 -9.37 1.09 -0.14
C TYR A 8 -9.65 1.79 -1.47
N THR A 9 -10.42 1.15 -2.34
CA THR A 9 -10.78 1.71 -3.64
C THR A 9 -12.23 1.38 -3.93
N ALA A 10 -13.05 2.40 -4.16
CA ALA A 10 -14.43 2.23 -4.62
C ALA A 10 -15.23 1.23 -3.80
N GLY A 11 -15.09 1.31 -2.47
CA GLY A 11 -15.84 0.44 -1.57
C GLY A 11 -15.21 -0.91 -1.32
N THR A 12 -14.05 -1.18 -1.92
CA THR A 12 -13.38 -2.48 -1.79
C THR A 12 -12.05 -2.30 -1.07
N VAL A 13 -11.80 -3.15 -0.08
CA VAL A 13 -10.52 -3.20 0.62
C VAL A 13 -9.68 -4.30 -0.02
N HIS A 14 -8.45 -3.96 -0.36
CA HIS A 14 -7.51 -4.94 -0.90
C HIS A 14 -6.12 -4.59 -0.39
N HIS A 15 -5.14 -5.45 -0.68
CA HIS A 15 -3.79 -5.18 -0.22
C HIS A 15 -2.78 -5.57 -1.28
N GLU A 16 -1.57 -4.97 -1.17
CA GLU A 16 -0.44 -5.27 -2.02
C GLU A 16 0.77 -5.56 -1.16
N ILE A 17 1.60 -6.47 -1.64
CA ILE A 17 2.88 -6.74 -1.01
C ILE A 17 3.92 -5.93 -1.78
N VAL A 18 4.65 -5.08 -1.06
CA VAL A 18 5.64 -4.19 -1.64
C VAL A 18 7.00 -4.46 -0.98
N ILE A 19 8.02 -4.64 -1.81
CA ILE A 19 9.39 -4.75 -1.31
C ILE A 19 9.96 -3.34 -1.28
N ALA A 20 10.31 -2.88 -0.10
CA ALA A 20 10.77 -1.50 0.09
C ALA A 20 11.76 -1.43 1.25
N THR A 21 12.43 -0.29 1.39
CA THR A 21 13.39 -0.10 2.47
C THR A 21 12.70 0.31 3.78
N ASP A 22 11.52 0.91 3.69
CA ASP A 22 10.77 1.34 4.87
C ASP A 22 9.29 1.47 4.52
N TYR A 23 8.47 1.77 5.53
CA TYR A 23 7.03 1.91 5.35
C TYR A 23 6.69 3.07 4.43
N GLU A 24 7.44 4.17 4.55
CA GLU A 24 7.19 5.36 3.74
C GLU A 24 7.33 5.05 2.25
N SER A 25 8.42 4.38 1.89
CA SER A 25 8.65 3.97 0.50
C SER A 25 7.59 3.00 0.01
N ALA A 26 7.17 2.07 0.88
CA ALA A 26 6.14 1.11 0.54
C ALA A 26 4.82 1.80 0.22
N LYS A 27 4.43 2.76 1.05
CA LYS A 27 3.20 3.52 0.84
C LYS A 27 3.26 4.29 -0.48
N ARG A 28 4.39 4.93 -0.74
CA ARG A 28 4.57 5.70 -1.97
C ARG A 28 4.43 4.81 -3.20
N THR A 29 5.05 3.63 -3.15
CA THR A 29 4.99 2.68 -4.25
C THR A 29 3.56 2.19 -4.47
N ALA A 30 2.88 1.81 -3.40
CA ALA A 30 1.51 1.32 -3.49
C ALA A 30 0.58 2.40 -4.03
N LYS A 31 0.78 3.63 -3.60
CA LYS A 31 -0.05 4.75 -4.07
C LYS A 31 0.20 5.04 -5.54
N ALA A 32 1.45 4.93 -5.99
CA ALA A 32 1.78 5.15 -7.40
C ALA A 32 1.11 4.10 -8.30
N ARG A 33 1.00 2.87 -7.80
CA ARG A 33 0.35 1.79 -8.55
C ARG A 33 -1.17 1.90 -8.51
N ASN A 34 -1.71 2.56 -7.49
CA ASN A 34 -3.15 2.66 -7.25
C ASN A 34 -3.51 4.12 -6.96
N PRO A 35 -3.42 5.01 -7.96
CA PRO A 35 -3.52 6.45 -7.71
C PRO A 35 -4.85 6.89 -7.12
N GLU A 36 -5.92 6.11 -7.33
CA GLU A 36 -7.23 6.45 -6.79
C GLU A 36 -7.53 5.78 -5.46
N ALA A 37 -6.62 4.97 -4.97
CA ALA A 37 -6.82 4.25 -3.72
C ALA A 37 -6.40 5.09 -2.52
N ARG A 38 -6.97 4.74 -1.37
CA ARG A 38 -6.59 5.34 -0.10
C ARG A 38 -5.80 4.31 0.70
N ILE A 39 -4.67 4.71 1.26
CA ILE A 39 -3.87 3.83 2.10
C ILE A 39 -4.52 3.73 3.47
N ILE A 40 -4.80 2.50 3.91
CA ILE A 40 -5.40 2.26 5.23
C ILE A 40 -4.34 1.93 6.25
N SER A 41 -3.44 1.01 5.94
CA SER A 41 -2.42 0.58 6.90
C SER A 41 -1.26 -0.08 6.18
N CYS A 42 -0.15 -0.19 6.90
CA CYS A 42 1.05 -0.89 6.42
C CYS A 42 1.55 -1.81 7.53
N THR A 43 1.91 -3.02 7.17
CA THR A 43 2.39 -4.02 8.13
C THR A 43 3.55 -4.79 7.50
N ALA A 44 4.59 -5.02 8.28
CA ALA A 44 5.73 -5.81 7.82
C ALA A 44 5.40 -7.31 7.80
#